data_99fde125057fc3c243554c6c86e91108
#
_entry.id   99fde125057fc3c243554c6c86e91108
#
_cell.length_a   1.000
_cell.length_b   1.000
_cell.length_c   1.000
_cell.angle_alpha   90.00
_cell.angle_beta   90.00
_cell.angle_gamma   90.00
#
_symmetry.space_group_name_H-M   'P 1'
#
loop_
_entity.id
_entity.type
_entity.pdbx_description
1 polymer ?
#
loop_
_entity_poly.entity_id
_entity_poly.type
_entity_poly.pdbx_seq_one_letter_code
_entity_poly.pdbx_strand_id
1 'polypeptide(L)'
;MRIISGKYGRRRFDVPTNIKARPTTDFARENIFNVLENLIDFEGIEALDLFAGTGAISFELLSRECSRVVCVEIYPTQYNFIRKVQQQLNDPNLTPIKGDVFKFVQSCRQQFDLIFADPPYDLPRLETLPQEVLSRGLLKP
;
A
#
# COMPACT_ATOMS: atom_id res chain seq x y z
N MET A 1 -13.91 -0.83 4.14
CA MET A 1 -12.68 0.01 4.12
C MET A 1 -13.07 1.49 4.06
N ARG A 2 -12.44 2.33 4.83
CA ARG A 2 -12.69 3.77 4.86
C ARG A 2 -11.40 4.55 4.65
N ILE A 3 -11.45 5.59 3.82
CA ILE A 3 -10.35 6.55 3.68
C ILE A 3 -10.53 7.62 4.76
N ILE A 4 -9.45 7.93 5.50
CA ILE A 4 -9.54 8.77 6.70
C ILE A 4 -9.56 10.25 6.34
N SER A 5 -8.57 10.73 5.59
CA SER A 5 -8.48 12.15 5.24
C SER A 5 -7.96 12.36 3.82
N GLY A 6 -7.72 13.61 3.44
CA GLY A 6 -7.29 13.98 2.09
C GLY A 6 -8.45 14.13 1.12
N LYS A 7 -8.13 14.12 -0.18
CA LYS A 7 -9.12 14.37 -1.23
C LYS A 7 -10.23 13.33 -1.32
N TYR A 8 -10.00 12.12 -0.85
CA TYR A 8 -11.00 11.05 -0.81
C TYR A 8 -11.49 10.78 0.61
N GLY A 9 -11.18 11.63 1.55
CA GLY A 9 -11.53 11.44 2.95
C GLY A 9 -12.98 11.14 3.19
N ARG A 10 -13.27 10.22 4.12
CA ARG A 10 -14.60 9.75 4.54
C ARG A 10 -15.29 8.82 3.52
N ARG A 11 -14.72 8.55 2.37
CA ARG A 11 -15.28 7.56 1.45
C ARG A 11 -15.15 6.16 2.03
N ARG A 12 -16.19 5.36 1.83
CA ARG A 12 -16.29 4.00 2.31
C ARG A 12 -16.49 3.04 1.14
N PHE A 13 -15.89 1.86 1.25
CA PHE A 13 -16.00 0.80 0.25
C PHE A 13 -16.28 -0.51 0.97
N ASP A 14 -17.30 -1.24 0.51
CA ASP A 14 -17.69 -2.52 1.10
C ASP A 14 -16.66 -3.57 0.73
N VAL A 15 -16.01 -4.17 1.74
CA VAL A 15 -15.04 -5.23 1.54
C VAL A 15 -15.78 -6.56 1.38
N PRO A 16 -15.50 -7.34 0.31
CA PRO A 16 -16.12 -8.65 0.14
C PRO A 16 -15.86 -9.58 1.32
N THR A 17 -16.84 -10.37 1.70
CA THR A 17 -16.75 -11.28 2.85
C THR A 17 -15.75 -12.41 2.64
N ASN A 18 -15.40 -12.70 1.39
CA ASN A 18 -14.42 -13.74 1.04
C ASN A 18 -12.97 -13.27 1.08
N ILE A 19 -12.71 -12.03 1.46
CA ILE A 19 -11.36 -11.54 1.67
C ILE A 19 -10.87 -12.01 3.05
N LYS A 20 -9.78 -12.78 3.05
CA LYS A 20 -9.22 -13.39 4.26
C LYS A 20 -8.23 -12.49 4.98
N ALA A 21 -7.82 -11.38 4.37
CA ALA A 21 -6.85 -10.49 4.98
C ALA A 21 -7.43 -9.84 6.23
N ARG A 22 -6.62 -9.74 7.27
CA ARG A 22 -6.92 -8.85 8.40
C ARG A 22 -6.79 -7.42 7.90
N PRO A 23 -7.87 -6.67 7.77
CA PRO A 23 -7.71 -5.26 7.42
C PRO A 23 -7.04 -4.53 8.58
N THR A 24 -6.12 -3.63 8.26
CA THR A 24 -5.61 -2.67 9.23
C THR A 24 -6.80 -1.85 9.72
N THR A 25 -7.00 -1.79 11.03
CA THR A 25 -8.13 -1.03 11.59
C THR A 25 -7.98 0.45 11.26
N ASP A 26 -9.10 1.16 11.21
CA ASP A 26 -9.10 2.61 11.01
C ASP A 26 -8.23 3.31 12.07
N PHE A 27 -8.34 2.86 13.32
CA PHE A 27 -7.57 3.42 14.44
C PHE A 27 -6.06 3.23 14.24
N ALA A 28 -5.63 2.02 13.89
CA ALA A 28 -4.21 1.73 13.65
C ALA A 28 -3.68 2.53 12.47
N ARG A 29 -4.44 2.63 11.39
CA ARG A 29 -4.05 3.40 10.21
C ARG A 29 -3.96 4.88 10.51
N GLU A 30 -4.91 5.42 11.26
CA GLU A 30 -4.89 6.81 11.69
C GLU A 30 -3.63 7.12 12.51
N ASN A 31 -3.26 6.24 13.44
CA ASN A 31 -2.04 6.39 14.23
C ASN A 31 -0.78 6.37 13.37
N ILE A 32 -0.70 5.46 12.40
CA ILE A 32 0.43 5.36 11.47
C ILE A 32 0.58 6.69 10.70
N PHE A 33 -0.49 7.20 10.14
CA PHE A 33 -0.42 8.43 9.34
C PHE A 33 -0.19 9.68 10.20
N ASN A 34 -0.67 9.71 11.44
CA ASN A 34 -0.37 10.80 12.36
C ASN A 34 1.15 10.89 12.64
N VAL A 35 1.81 9.75 12.81
CA VAL A 35 3.27 9.71 12.98
C VAL A 35 3.97 10.16 11.69
N LEU A 36 3.54 9.62 10.55
CA LEU A 36 4.16 9.93 9.26
C LEU A 36 4.01 11.40 8.88
N GLU A 37 2.90 12.04 9.20
CA GLU A 37 2.67 13.46 8.94
C GLU A 37 3.73 14.36 9.56
N ASN A 38 4.29 13.95 10.70
CA ASN A 38 5.34 14.69 11.38
C ASN A 38 6.73 14.48 10.78
N LEU A 39 6.88 13.46 9.94
CA LEU A 39 8.18 13.05 9.38
C LEU A 39 8.32 13.38 7.91
N ILE A 40 7.25 13.36 7.14
CA ILE A 40 7.27 13.52 5.68
C ILE A 40 6.08 14.35 5.21
N ASP A 41 6.25 14.98 4.05
CA ASP A 41 5.16 15.58 3.29
C ASP A 41 4.73 14.56 2.23
N PHE A 42 3.46 14.17 2.24
CA PHE A 42 2.94 13.19 1.29
C PHE A 42 2.79 13.74 -0.12
N GLU A 43 2.59 15.04 -0.26
CA GLU A 43 2.33 15.63 -1.56
C GLU A 43 3.52 15.44 -2.50
N GLY A 44 3.26 14.81 -3.64
CA GLY A 44 4.24 14.62 -4.70
C GLY A 44 5.21 13.45 -4.51
N ILE A 45 5.17 12.72 -3.40
CA ILE A 45 6.08 11.59 -3.20
C ILE A 45 5.59 10.34 -3.93
N GLU A 46 6.52 9.42 -4.14
CA GLU A 46 6.25 8.10 -4.69
C GLU A 46 6.34 7.05 -3.60
N ALA A 47 5.32 6.22 -3.47
CA ALA A 47 5.21 5.24 -2.39
C ALA A 47 5.01 3.82 -2.92
N LEU A 48 5.51 2.85 -2.15
CA LEU A 48 5.34 1.43 -2.41
C LEU A 48 4.65 0.79 -1.20
N ASP A 49 3.57 0.08 -1.46
CA ASP A 49 2.80 -0.66 -0.46
C ASP A 49 2.94 -2.16 -0.74
N LEU A 50 3.80 -2.82 0.02
CA LEU A 50 3.98 -4.27 -0.05
C LEU A 50 2.93 -4.94 0.84
N PHE A 51 2.38 -6.07 0.41
CA PHE A 51 1.29 -6.76 1.11
C PHE A 51 0.03 -5.89 1.26
N ALA A 52 -0.47 -5.38 0.15
CA ALA A 52 -1.47 -4.32 0.16
C ALA A 52 -2.83 -4.69 0.80
N GLY A 53 -3.20 -5.98 0.81
CA GLY A 53 -4.47 -6.41 1.38
C GLY A 53 -5.66 -5.78 0.65
N THR A 54 -6.49 -5.04 1.38
CA THR A 54 -7.60 -4.29 0.79
C THR A 54 -7.16 -3.00 0.11
N GLY A 55 -5.89 -2.64 0.22
CA GLY A 55 -5.37 -1.39 -0.33
C GLY A 55 -5.59 -0.17 0.57
N ALA A 56 -5.97 -0.37 1.82
CA ALA A 56 -6.32 0.75 2.71
C ALA A 56 -5.18 1.76 2.85
N ILE A 57 -3.94 1.30 2.98
CA ILE A 57 -2.76 2.18 3.06
C ILE A 57 -2.54 2.89 1.72
N SER A 58 -2.61 2.15 0.61
CA SER A 58 -2.42 2.72 -0.73
C SER A 58 -3.42 3.82 -1.03
N PHE A 59 -4.70 3.60 -0.74
CA PHE A 59 -5.72 4.60 -1.00
C PHE A 59 -5.61 5.81 -0.06
N GLU A 60 -5.14 5.60 1.16
CA GLU A 60 -4.85 6.71 2.07
C GLU A 60 -3.70 7.58 1.53
N LEU A 61 -2.65 6.95 1.02
CA LEU A 61 -1.52 7.65 0.40
C LEU A 61 -1.96 8.46 -0.82
N LEU A 62 -2.78 7.87 -1.68
CA LEU A 62 -3.35 8.58 -2.84
C LEU A 62 -4.19 9.77 -2.40
N SER A 63 -5.02 9.58 -1.38
CA SER A 63 -5.89 10.62 -0.84
C SER A 63 -5.09 11.80 -0.30
N ARG A 64 -3.89 11.54 0.20
CA ARG A 64 -2.98 12.57 0.73
C ARG A 64 -2.02 13.12 -0.33
N GLU A 65 -2.35 12.93 -1.61
CA GLU A 65 -1.69 13.58 -2.74
C GLU A 65 -0.33 12.99 -3.12
N CYS A 66 -0.03 11.74 -2.76
CA CYS A 66 1.12 11.04 -3.34
C CYS A 66 1.01 11.05 -4.86
N SER A 67 2.10 11.31 -5.56
CA SER A 67 2.09 11.40 -7.03
C SER A 67 1.99 10.04 -7.71
N ARG A 68 2.46 9.00 -7.02
CA ARG A 68 2.40 7.62 -7.52
C ARG A 68 2.45 6.65 -6.36
N VAL A 69 1.56 5.67 -6.38
CA VAL A 69 1.56 4.57 -5.42
C VAL A 69 1.56 3.26 -6.20
N VAL A 70 2.54 2.41 -5.91
CA VAL A 70 2.59 1.04 -6.41
C VAL A 70 2.23 0.13 -5.26
N CYS A 71 1.29 -0.78 -5.46
CA CYS A 71 0.92 -1.75 -4.43
C CYS A 71 1.02 -3.18 -4.97
N VAL A 72 1.44 -4.10 -4.11
CA VAL A 72 1.66 -5.50 -4.47
C VAL A 72 0.77 -6.38 -3.60
N GLU A 73 -0.01 -7.23 -4.24
CA GLU A 73 -0.91 -8.15 -3.57
C GLU A 73 -0.95 -9.49 -4.32
N ILE A 74 -0.75 -10.59 -3.60
CA ILE A 74 -0.69 -11.92 -4.21
C ILE A 74 -2.07 -12.55 -4.42
N TYR A 75 -3.06 -12.23 -3.57
CA TYR A 75 -4.36 -12.87 -3.62
C TYR A 75 -5.30 -12.22 -4.63
N PRO A 76 -5.85 -12.99 -5.58
CA PRO A 76 -6.69 -12.43 -6.65
C PRO A 76 -7.91 -11.67 -6.15
N THR A 77 -8.58 -12.16 -5.10
CA THR A 77 -9.76 -11.50 -4.53
C THR A 77 -9.44 -10.10 -4.02
N GLN A 78 -8.32 -9.97 -3.32
CA GLN A 78 -7.87 -8.69 -2.77
C GLN A 78 -7.39 -7.76 -3.89
N TYR A 79 -6.63 -8.27 -4.83
CA TYR A 79 -6.20 -7.51 -6.00
C TYR A 79 -7.40 -6.97 -6.79
N ASN A 80 -8.40 -7.81 -7.03
CA ASN A 80 -9.61 -7.39 -7.77
C ASN A 80 -10.40 -6.33 -7.00
N PHE A 81 -10.45 -6.42 -5.68
CA PHE A 81 -11.06 -5.39 -4.86
C PHE A 81 -10.33 -4.04 -5.01
N ILE A 82 -9.01 -4.07 -4.95
CA ILE A 82 -8.19 -2.86 -5.16
C ILE A 82 -8.49 -2.23 -6.53
N ARG A 83 -8.54 -3.05 -7.57
CA ARG A 83 -8.89 -2.58 -8.92
C ARG A 83 -10.27 -1.94 -8.99
N LYS A 84 -11.23 -2.54 -8.31
CA LYS A 84 -12.60 -2.02 -8.26
C LYS A 84 -12.66 -0.65 -7.58
N VAL A 85 -11.99 -0.50 -6.43
CA VAL A 85 -11.94 0.77 -5.71
C VAL A 85 -11.23 1.82 -6.57
N GLN A 86 -10.13 1.46 -7.21
CA GLN A 86 -9.42 2.37 -8.11
C GLN A 86 -10.32 2.89 -9.22
N GLN A 87 -11.12 2.03 -9.82
CA GLN A 87 -12.07 2.43 -10.87
C GLN A 87 -13.12 3.41 -10.32
N GLN A 88 -13.63 3.17 -9.12
CA GLN A 88 -14.60 4.06 -8.49
C GLN A 88 -14.02 5.43 -8.17
N LEU A 89 -12.75 5.48 -7.78
CA LEU A 89 -12.04 6.74 -7.54
C LEU A 89 -11.54 7.40 -8.82
N ASN A 90 -11.44 6.62 -9.89
CA ASN A 90 -10.90 7.07 -11.18
C ASN A 90 -9.51 7.71 -11.04
N ASP A 91 -8.63 7.05 -10.29
CA ASP A 91 -7.30 7.58 -9.98
C ASP A 91 -6.22 6.79 -10.72
N PRO A 92 -5.55 7.41 -11.73
CA PRO A 92 -4.51 6.72 -12.50
C PRO A 92 -3.18 6.64 -11.78
N ASN A 93 -3.03 7.26 -10.61
CA ASN A 93 -1.76 7.32 -9.88
C ASN A 93 -1.48 6.05 -9.06
N LEU A 94 -2.42 5.11 -9.02
CA LEU A 94 -2.21 3.80 -8.42
C LEU A 94 -1.85 2.77 -9.48
N THR A 95 -0.80 2.00 -9.23
CA THR A 95 -0.42 0.85 -10.05
C THR A 95 -0.50 -0.41 -9.19
N PRO A 96 -1.63 -1.14 -9.23
CA PRO A 96 -1.74 -2.40 -8.50
C PRO A 96 -1.05 -3.52 -9.28
N ILE A 97 -0.27 -4.32 -8.57
CA ILE A 97 0.46 -5.46 -9.11
C ILE A 97 0.00 -6.72 -8.39
N LYS A 98 -0.46 -7.71 -9.16
CA LYS A 98 -0.79 -9.03 -8.63
C LYS A 98 0.45 -9.89 -8.68
N GLY A 99 1.00 -10.25 -7.52
CA GLY A 99 2.20 -11.07 -7.48
C GLY A 99 2.78 -11.23 -6.09
N ASP A 100 3.87 -11.97 -6.05
CA ASP A 100 4.64 -12.24 -4.84
C ASP A 100 5.55 -11.06 -4.54
N VAL A 101 5.54 -10.59 -3.30
CA VAL A 101 6.36 -9.44 -2.86
C VAL A 101 7.85 -9.69 -3.06
N PHE A 102 8.34 -10.89 -2.72
CA PHE A 102 9.77 -11.19 -2.85
C PHE A 102 10.22 -11.19 -4.32
N LYS A 103 9.39 -11.72 -5.20
CA LYS A 103 9.66 -11.66 -6.65
C LYS A 103 9.63 -10.23 -7.16
N PHE A 104 8.67 -9.43 -6.70
CA PHE A 104 8.58 -8.03 -7.08
C PHE A 104 9.84 -7.27 -6.65
N VAL A 105 10.29 -7.44 -5.41
CA VAL A 105 11.49 -6.76 -4.89
C VAL A 105 12.72 -7.12 -5.71
N GLN A 106 12.86 -8.39 -6.13
CA GLN A 106 13.98 -8.84 -6.93
C GLN A 106 14.01 -8.24 -8.33
N SER A 107 12.86 -7.95 -8.91
CA SER A 107 12.76 -7.47 -10.30
C SER A 107 12.52 -5.97 -10.44
N CYS A 108 12.14 -5.29 -9.36
CA CYS A 108 11.80 -3.87 -9.40
C CYS A 108 13.05 -3.01 -9.62
N ARG A 109 12.97 -2.09 -10.59
CA ARG A 109 14.02 -1.13 -10.90
C ARG A 109 13.66 0.30 -10.55
N GLN A 110 12.50 0.50 -9.95
CA GLN A 110 12.01 1.80 -9.54
C GLN A 110 12.44 2.09 -8.11
N GLN A 111 12.51 3.39 -7.78
CA GLN A 111 12.81 3.84 -6.43
C GLN A 111 11.63 4.60 -5.85
N PHE A 112 11.49 4.55 -4.54
CA PHE A 112 10.37 5.13 -3.82
C PHE A 112 10.85 5.99 -2.66
N ASP A 113 10.09 7.04 -2.35
CA ASP A 113 10.34 7.89 -1.18
C ASP A 113 9.91 7.21 0.11
N LEU A 114 8.83 6.42 0.05
CA LEU A 114 8.26 5.71 1.19
C LEU A 114 7.95 4.27 0.78
N ILE A 115 8.35 3.33 1.62
CA ILE A 115 8.00 1.91 1.44
C ILE A 115 7.33 1.42 2.72
N PHE A 116 6.09 0.93 2.56
CA PHE A 116 5.29 0.37 3.64
C PHE A 116 5.16 -1.13 3.45
N ALA A 117 5.29 -1.90 4.53
CA ALA A 117 5.09 -3.35 4.49
C ALA A 117 4.45 -3.83 5.79
N ASP A 118 3.29 -4.48 5.68
CA ASP A 118 2.59 -5.10 6.81
C ASP A 118 2.28 -6.57 6.46
N PRO A 119 3.29 -7.45 6.54
CA PRO A 119 3.19 -8.83 6.09
C PRO A 119 2.43 -9.72 7.08
N PRO A 120 1.90 -10.88 6.61
CA PRO A 120 1.39 -11.91 7.52
C PRO A 120 2.48 -12.45 8.45
N TYR A 121 2.11 -12.78 9.69
CA TYR A 121 3.06 -13.22 10.71
C TYR A 121 3.81 -14.50 10.38
N ASP A 122 3.15 -15.40 9.64
CA ASP A 122 3.66 -16.73 9.33
C ASP A 122 4.37 -16.82 7.99
N LEU A 123 4.62 -15.68 7.36
CA LEU A 123 5.25 -15.66 6.04
C LEU A 123 6.74 -16.02 6.16
N PRO A 124 7.23 -17.04 5.42
CA PRO A 124 8.65 -17.34 5.37
C PRO A 124 9.47 -16.16 4.82
N ARG A 125 10.72 -16.03 5.27
CA ARG A 125 11.65 -14.98 4.80
C ARG A 125 11.27 -13.56 5.20
N LEU A 126 10.32 -13.39 6.12
CA LEU A 126 9.89 -12.06 6.57
C LEU A 126 11.05 -11.21 7.08
N GLU A 127 11.89 -11.79 7.90
CA GLU A 127 13.01 -11.12 8.54
C GLU A 127 14.08 -10.64 7.55
N THR A 128 14.13 -11.22 6.34
CA THR A 128 15.08 -10.81 5.30
C THR A 128 14.56 -9.69 4.41
N LEU A 129 13.26 -9.40 4.46
CA LEU A 129 12.63 -8.46 3.55
C LEU A 129 13.19 -7.03 3.63
N PRO A 130 13.40 -6.43 4.81
CA PRO A 130 13.96 -5.09 4.87
C PRO A 130 15.33 -5.00 4.21
N GLN A 131 16.18 -5.99 4.42
CA GLN A 131 17.50 -6.03 3.82
C GLN A 131 17.43 -6.22 2.30
N GLU A 132 16.52 -7.05 1.81
CA GLU A 132 16.32 -7.24 0.37
C GLU A 132 15.88 -5.93 -0.29
N VAL A 133 14.96 -5.20 0.32
CA VAL A 133 14.49 -3.90 -0.18
C VAL A 133 15.66 -2.91 -0.26
N LEU A 134 16.46 -2.81 0.80
CA LEU A 134 17.57 -1.87 0.86
C LEU A 134 18.70 -2.26 -0.10
N SER A 135 19.05 -3.55 -0.18
CA SER A 135 20.14 -4.02 -1.04
C SER A 135 19.81 -3.90 -2.53
N ARG A 136 18.53 -3.93 -2.89
CA ARG A 136 18.08 -3.71 -4.28
C ARG A 136 17.90 -2.24 -4.64
N GLY A 137 18.10 -1.33 -3.68
CA GLY A 137 18.04 0.11 -3.93
C GLY A 137 16.64 0.63 -4.21
N LEU A 138 15.60 0.01 -3.64
CA LEU A 138 14.22 0.46 -3.87
C LEU A 138 13.89 1.75 -3.13
N LEU A 139 14.58 2.02 -2.03
CA LEU A 139 14.37 3.25 -1.28
C LEU A 139 15.32 4.33 -1.78
N LYS A 140 14.80 5.51 -2.06
CA LYS A 140 15.60 6.66 -2.47
C LYS A 140 16.55 7.08 -1.34
N PRO A 141 17.77 7.54 -1.69
CA PRO A 141 18.73 8.01 -0.69
C PRO A 141 18.25 9.23 0.09
#